data_df5aa3cf194d5c2bf8f733657f793c68
#
_entry.id   df5aa3cf194d5c2bf8f733657f793c68
#
_cell.length_a   1.000
_cell.length_b   1.000
_cell.length_c   1.000
_cell.angle_alpha   90.00
_cell.angle_beta   90.00
_cell.angle_gamma   90.00
#
_symmetry.space_group_name_H-M   'P 1'
#
loop_
_entity.id
_entity.type
_entity.pdbx_description
1 polymer ?
#
loop_
_entity_poly.entity_id
_entity_poly.type
_entity_poly.pdbx_seq_one_letter_code
_entity_poly.pdbx_strand_id
1 'polypeptide(L)'
;MLILVLGISNDKDLKGICNELRALADEVVLTRAYNPRATKPQVLAQYFKGKPVYITQSVKEAKVLAKRLAKKEDLIMVTGSLFVVGEFRK
;
A
#
# COMPACT_ATOMS: atom_id res chain seq x y z
N MET A 1 -4.14 -15.49 -2.14
CA MET A 1 -4.51 -14.15 -2.61
C MET A 1 -3.36 -13.17 -2.42
N LEU A 2 -3.44 -12.04 -3.06
CA LEU A 2 -2.36 -11.04 -2.99
C LEU A 2 -2.82 -9.83 -2.17
N ILE A 3 -2.03 -9.51 -1.14
CA ILE A 3 -2.23 -8.34 -0.30
C ILE A 3 -1.19 -7.29 -0.72
N LEU A 4 -1.68 -6.17 -1.23
CA LEU A 4 -0.83 -5.07 -1.69
C LEU A 4 -0.62 -4.07 -0.55
N VAL A 5 0.63 -3.80 -0.21
CA VAL A 5 0.99 -2.70 0.69
C VAL A 5 1.57 -1.59 -0.15
N LEU A 6 0.89 -0.46 -0.20
CA LEU A 6 1.21 0.62 -1.13
C LEU A 6 1.34 1.97 -0.45
N GLY A 7 2.43 2.67 -0.74
CA GLY A 7 2.59 4.07 -0.41
C GLY A 7 3.38 4.72 -1.53
N ILE A 8 2.93 5.87 -2.02
CA ILE A 8 3.50 6.53 -3.20
C ILE A 8 3.80 8.00 -2.90
N SER A 9 4.93 8.50 -3.43
CA SER A 9 5.23 9.92 -3.40
C SER A 9 4.27 10.70 -4.30
N ASN A 10 3.92 11.91 -3.88
CA ASN A 10 2.93 12.74 -4.59
C ASN A 10 3.41 13.26 -5.96
N ASP A 11 4.70 13.10 -6.28
CA ASP A 11 5.26 13.49 -7.57
C ASP A 11 5.16 12.40 -8.65
N LYS A 12 4.51 11.29 -8.34
CA LYS A 12 4.33 10.17 -9.28
C LYS A 12 2.96 10.24 -9.96
N ASP A 13 2.82 9.47 -11.03
CA ASP A 13 1.52 9.28 -11.69
C ASP A 13 0.65 8.35 -10.84
N LEU A 14 -0.05 8.91 -9.88
CA LEU A 14 -0.84 8.14 -8.91
C LEU A 14 -1.91 7.29 -9.59
N LYS A 15 -2.66 7.91 -10.51
CA LYS A 15 -3.75 7.22 -11.20
C LYS A 15 -3.25 6.04 -12.02
N GLY A 16 -2.19 6.24 -12.82
CA GLY A 16 -1.65 5.19 -13.66
C GLY A 16 -1.11 4.01 -12.87
N ILE A 17 -0.31 4.31 -11.84
CA ILE A 17 0.29 3.28 -11.00
C ILE A 17 -0.79 2.49 -10.25
N CYS A 18 -1.73 3.18 -9.63
CA CYS A 18 -2.79 2.52 -8.87
C CYS A 18 -3.71 1.69 -9.76
N ASN A 19 -4.03 2.18 -10.96
CA ASN A 19 -4.88 1.41 -11.87
C ASN A 19 -4.23 0.10 -12.30
N GLU A 20 -2.92 0.11 -12.54
CA GLU A 20 -2.21 -1.11 -12.88
C GLU A 20 -2.17 -2.09 -11.70
N LEU A 21 -1.90 -1.59 -10.51
CA LEU A 21 -1.80 -2.43 -9.32
C LEU A 21 -3.15 -2.97 -8.88
N ARG A 22 -4.22 -2.22 -9.13
CA ARG A 22 -5.57 -2.63 -8.75
C ARG A 22 -5.94 -3.99 -9.34
N ALA A 23 -5.53 -4.26 -10.56
CA ALA A 23 -5.85 -5.52 -11.23
C ALA A 23 -5.18 -6.72 -10.55
N LEU A 24 -4.06 -6.51 -9.87
CA LEU A 24 -3.28 -7.57 -9.24
C LEU A 24 -3.71 -7.85 -7.79
N ALA A 25 -4.22 -6.83 -7.11
CA ALA A 25 -4.45 -6.91 -5.66
C ALA A 25 -5.82 -7.48 -5.33
N ASP A 26 -5.87 -8.37 -4.35
CA ASP A 26 -7.12 -8.85 -3.77
C ASP A 26 -7.54 -7.96 -2.60
N GLU A 27 -6.58 -7.56 -1.79
CA GLU A 27 -6.78 -6.59 -0.70
C GLU A 27 -5.66 -5.58 -0.73
N VAL A 28 -5.94 -4.37 -0.25
CA VAL A 28 -5.00 -3.26 -0.32
C VAL A 28 -4.82 -2.63 1.05
N VAL A 29 -3.57 -2.53 1.49
CA VAL A 29 -3.19 -1.79 2.70
C VAL A 29 -2.47 -0.53 2.23
N LEU A 30 -3.11 0.61 2.39
CA LEU A 30 -2.54 1.90 2.01
C LEU A 30 -1.79 2.50 3.19
N THR A 31 -0.63 3.05 2.92
CA THR A 31 0.23 3.62 3.94
C THR A 31 1.03 4.78 3.39
N ARG A 32 1.87 5.36 4.22
CA ARG A 32 2.84 6.36 3.80
C ARG A 32 4.11 6.21 4.61
N ALA A 33 5.25 6.46 3.96
CA ALA A 33 6.54 6.53 4.61
C ALA A 33 6.65 7.86 5.37
N TYR A 34 7.56 7.94 6.31
CA TYR A 34 7.87 9.18 6.99
C TYR A 34 8.68 10.07 6.05
N ASN A 35 7.96 10.81 5.19
CA ASN A 35 8.54 11.59 4.10
C ASN A 35 7.56 12.72 3.76
N PRO A 36 8.03 13.99 3.65
CA PRO A 36 7.16 15.12 3.31
C PRO A 36 6.40 14.98 1.99
N ARG A 37 6.94 14.19 1.05
CA ARG A 37 6.31 13.99 -0.26
C ARG A 37 5.35 12.81 -0.29
N ALA A 38 5.17 12.11 0.81
CA ALA A 38 4.28 10.96 0.85
C ALA A 38 2.84 11.40 0.61
N THR A 39 2.15 10.72 -0.31
CA THR A 39 0.73 10.95 -0.53
C THR A 39 -0.05 10.41 0.67
N LYS A 40 -1.05 11.14 1.12
CA LYS A 40 -1.92 10.66 2.19
C LYS A 40 -2.64 9.39 1.72
N PRO A 41 -2.68 8.34 2.54
CA PRO A 41 -3.33 7.08 2.15
C PRO A 41 -4.78 7.27 1.71
N GLN A 42 -5.50 8.21 2.32
CA GLN A 42 -6.88 8.50 1.98
C GLN A 42 -7.04 8.93 0.52
N VAL A 43 -6.05 9.63 -0.02
CA VAL A 43 -6.05 10.06 -1.42
C VAL A 43 -5.92 8.85 -2.35
N LEU A 44 -5.13 7.87 -1.96
CA LEU A 44 -4.92 6.67 -2.78
C LEU A 44 -6.14 5.77 -2.80
N ALA A 45 -6.96 5.81 -1.76
CA ALA A 45 -8.12 4.93 -1.63
C ALA A 45 -9.11 5.07 -2.79
N GLN A 46 -9.20 6.25 -3.39
CA GLN A 46 -10.13 6.50 -4.50
C GLN A 46 -9.84 5.62 -5.72
N TYR A 47 -8.61 5.14 -5.87
CA TYR A 47 -8.21 4.32 -7.02
C TYR A 47 -8.47 2.83 -6.81
N PHE A 48 -8.93 2.44 -5.64
CA PHE A 48 -9.14 1.03 -5.29
C PHE A 48 -10.58 0.71 -4.93
N LYS A 49 -11.54 1.46 -5.47
CA LYS A 49 -12.96 1.19 -5.24
C LYS A 49 -13.32 -0.22 -5.67
N GLY A 50 -14.11 -0.89 -4.88
CA GLY A 50 -14.51 -2.28 -5.14
C GLY A 50 -13.58 -3.32 -4.55
N LYS A 51 -12.47 -2.92 -3.95
CA LYS A 51 -11.54 -3.81 -3.26
C LYS A 51 -11.59 -3.53 -1.75
N PRO A 52 -11.31 -4.53 -0.90
CA PRO A 52 -11.09 -4.25 0.52
C PRO A 52 -9.88 -3.35 0.69
N VAL A 53 -10.07 -2.18 1.30
CA VAL A 53 -9.02 -1.19 1.49
C VAL A 53 -8.87 -0.90 2.97
N TYR A 54 -7.64 -0.94 3.45
CA TYR A 54 -7.27 -0.61 4.82
C TYR A 54 -6.32 0.58 4.80
N ILE A 55 -6.58 1.58 5.62
CA ILE A 55 -5.77 2.80 5.67
C ILE A 55 -4.94 2.80 6.96
N THR A 56 -3.64 3.00 6.82
CA THR A 56 -2.71 3.11 7.94
C THR A 56 -1.94 4.43 7.84
N GLN A 57 -1.40 4.89 8.95
CA GLN A 57 -0.67 6.16 9.00
C GLN A 57 0.85 5.99 8.99
N SER A 58 1.33 4.77 9.08
CA SER A 58 2.76 4.48 9.04
C SER A 58 3.02 3.12 8.42
N VAL A 59 4.24 2.94 7.93
CA VAL A 59 4.64 1.65 7.35
C VAL A 59 4.67 0.56 8.43
N LYS A 60 5.01 0.93 9.66
CA LYS A 60 4.99 -0.01 10.79
C LYS A 60 3.59 -0.59 11.01
N GLU A 61 2.58 0.28 11.02
CA GLU A 61 1.18 -0.17 11.14
C GLU A 61 0.78 -1.05 9.97
N ALA A 62 1.17 -0.67 8.76
CA ALA A 62 0.86 -1.43 7.56
C ALA A 62 1.47 -2.84 7.62
N LYS A 63 2.70 -2.94 8.12
CA LYS A 63 3.38 -4.22 8.26
C LYS A 63 2.64 -5.14 9.22
N VAL A 64 2.25 -4.63 10.37
CA VAL A 64 1.51 -5.40 11.36
C VAL A 64 0.18 -5.87 10.79
N LEU A 65 -0.55 -4.96 10.15
CA LEU A 65 -1.85 -5.27 9.58
C LEU A 65 -1.75 -6.29 8.44
N ALA A 66 -0.81 -6.10 7.51
CA ALA A 66 -0.64 -7.03 6.39
C ALA A 66 -0.34 -8.44 6.87
N LYS A 67 0.49 -8.56 7.90
CA LYS A 67 0.80 -9.87 8.48
C LYS A 67 -0.40 -10.52 9.15
N ARG A 68 -1.30 -9.73 9.72
CA ARG A 68 -2.55 -10.25 10.30
C ARG A 68 -3.52 -10.71 9.23
N LEU A 69 -3.60 -9.98 8.12
CA LEU A 69 -4.51 -10.32 7.03
C LEU A 69 -4.06 -11.53 6.25
N ALA A 70 -2.74 -11.70 6.09
CA ALA A 70 -2.18 -12.76 5.27
C ALA A 70 -2.32 -14.11 5.93
N LYS A 71 -2.82 -15.07 5.16
CA LYS A 71 -2.84 -16.48 5.54
C LYS A 71 -1.61 -17.14 4.96
N LYS A 72 -1.38 -18.41 5.33
CA LYS A 72 -0.19 -19.15 4.95
C LYS A 72 0.12 -19.11 3.45
N GLU A 73 -0.89 -19.14 2.62
CA GLU A 73 -0.73 -19.21 1.16
C GLU A 73 -0.79 -17.84 0.48
N ASP A 74 -1.00 -16.77 1.24
CA ASP A 74 -1.12 -15.44 0.68
C ASP A 74 0.25 -14.80 0.45
N LEU A 75 0.31 -13.92 -0.54
CA LEU A 75 1.49 -13.12 -0.82
C LEU A 75 1.26 -11.69 -0.36
N ILE A 76 2.30 -11.09 0.20
CA ILE A 76 2.32 -9.67 0.54
C ILE A 76 3.28 -8.99 -0.42
N MET A 77 2.75 -8.06 -1.23
CA MET A 77 3.57 -7.26 -2.13
C MET A 77 3.67 -5.84 -1.60
N VAL A 78 4.89 -5.37 -1.35
CA VAL A 78 5.15 -4.02 -0.86
C VAL A 78 5.77 -3.22 -1.98
N THR A 79 5.15 -2.10 -2.32
CA THR A 79 5.61 -1.29 -3.44
C THR A 79 5.21 0.18 -3.28
N GLY A 80 5.66 1.01 -4.21
CA GLY A 80 5.33 2.42 -4.33
C GLY A 80 6.55 3.31 -4.27
N SER A 81 7.26 3.34 -3.16
CA SER A 81 8.46 4.15 -3.02
C SER A 81 9.55 3.38 -2.29
N LEU A 82 10.78 3.81 -2.49
CA LEU A 82 11.93 3.23 -1.79
C LEU A 82 11.80 3.41 -0.28
N PHE A 83 11.21 4.51 0.16
CA PHE A 83 11.01 4.78 1.58
C PHE A 83 10.05 3.79 2.22
N VAL A 84 8.95 3.46 1.53
CA VAL A 84 7.97 2.48 2.02
C VAL A 84 8.62 1.10 2.11
N VAL A 85 9.29 0.67 1.07
CA VAL A 85 9.95 -0.64 1.04
C VAL A 85 11.02 -0.73 2.13
N GLY A 86 11.84 0.32 2.27
CA GLY A 86 12.89 0.36 3.28
C GLY A 86 12.35 0.30 4.70
N GLU A 87 11.30 1.05 5.00
CA GLU A 87 10.68 1.04 6.33
C GLU A 87 9.99 -0.29 6.64
N PHE A 88 9.39 -0.92 5.63
CA PHE A 88 8.73 -2.22 5.80
C PHE A 88 9.71 -3.31 6.20
N ARG A 89 10.93 -3.24 5.72
CA ARG A 89 11.97 -4.22 6.01
C ARG A 89 12.58 -4.12 7.42
N LYS A 90 12.40 -3.02 8.09
CA LYS A 90 12.97 -2.81 9.42
C LYS A 90 12.34 -3.69 10.50
#